data_94420ace784a6ad698d8e4b4d90ad912
#
_entry.id   94420ace784a6ad698d8e4b4d90ad912
#
_cell.length_a   1.000
_cell.length_b   1.000
_cell.length_c   1.000
_cell.angle_alpha   90.00
_cell.angle_beta   90.00
_cell.angle_gamma   90.00
#
_symmetry.space_group_name_H-M   'P 1'
#
loop_
_entity.id
_entity.type
_entity.pdbx_description
1 polymer ?
#
loop_
_entity_poly.entity_id
_entity_poly.type
_entity_poly.pdbx_seq_one_letter_code
_entity_poly.pdbx_strand_id
1 'polypeptide(L)'
;YKALKKTIQNGEPLDLSVANVVAAAMKDWAVEMGCTHYTHWFQPMTGITAEKHDSFIAPNGEGQVIMEFSGKELVKGEPDASSFPSGGIRATFEARGYTTWDPTSYAFVKDGTLYIPTAFCSYTGEVLDKKTPLLRSMERINTEAVKILHLLGKENVTRVTTTVGPEQEYFLIDKDAYDQREDLIYTGRTLFGAKAPKGQELDDHYFGAIKTRVAVSYTH
;
A
#
# COMPACT_ATOMS: atom_id res chain seq x y z
N TYR A 1 17.70 15.62 -0.05
CA TYR A 1 17.95 14.22 0.30
C TYR A 1 18.27 14.01 1.77
N LYS A 2 19.30 14.70 2.35
CA LYS A 2 19.69 14.53 3.76
C LYS A 2 18.54 14.81 4.74
N ALA A 3 17.75 15.87 4.51
CA ALA A 3 16.59 16.21 5.33
C ALA A 3 15.51 15.13 5.25
N LEU A 4 15.16 14.68 4.06
CA LEU A 4 14.21 13.57 3.87
C LEU A 4 14.67 12.29 4.57
N LYS A 5 15.95 11.93 4.42
CA LYS A 5 16.53 10.75 5.09
C LYS A 5 16.42 10.86 6.61
N LYS A 6 16.67 12.04 7.16
CA LYS A 6 16.53 12.30 8.61
C LYS A 6 15.07 12.14 9.06
N THR A 7 14.11 12.69 8.32
CA THR A 7 12.67 12.51 8.57
C THR A 7 12.30 11.02 8.62
N ILE A 8 12.73 10.25 7.61
CA ILE A 8 12.45 8.80 7.55
C ILE A 8 13.09 8.04 8.73
N GLN A 9 14.34 8.37 9.07
CA GLN A 9 15.08 7.65 10.13
C GLN A 9 14.59 7.97 11.54
N ASN A 10 14.23 9.24 11.78
CA ASN A 10 13.87 9.72 13.12
C ASN A 10 12.35 9.74 13.35
N GLY A 11 11.51 9.54 12.31
CA GLY A 11 10.06 9.70 12.42
C GLY A 11 9.62 11.14 12.64
N GLU A 12 10.45 12.12 12.22
CA GLU A 12 10.14 13.55 12.37
C GLU A 12 9.09 13.99 11.33
N PRO A 13 8.25 15.01 11.61
CA PRO A 13 7.37 15.59 10.61
C PRO A 13 8.14 16.07 9.38
N LEU A 14 7.58 15.87 8.20
CA LEU A 14 8.16 16.34 6.95
C LEU A 14 7.98 17.85 6.81
N ASP A 15 9.06 18.56 6.55
CA ASP A 15 9.03 19.98 6.20
C ASP A 15 8.41 20.16 4.80
N LEU A 16 7.48 21.11 4.65
CA LEU A 16 6.80 21.39 3.39
C LEU A 16 7.77 21.82 2.28
N SER A 17 8.84 22.51 2.62
CA SER A 17 9.88 22.89 1.65
C SER A 17 10.59 21.67 1.06
N VAL A 18 10.83 20.65 1.91
CA VAL A 18 11.39 19.37 1.47
C VAL A 18 10.38 18.62 0.63
N ALA A 19 9.10 18.62 1.01
CA ALA A 19 8.03 18.01 0.24
C ALA A 19 7.91 18.61 -1.17
N ASN A 20 8.01 19.93 -1.33
CA ASN A 20 7.98 20.59 -2.62
C ASN A 20 9.12 20.12 -3.54
N VAL A 21 10.33 20.01 -3.02
CA VAL A 21 11.49 19.52 -3.79
C VAL A 21 11.30 18.06 -4.21
N VAL A 22 10.77 17.23 -3.31
CA VAL A 22 10.50 15.82 -3.62
C VAL A 22 9.39 15.70 -4.65
N ALA A 23 8.31 16.47 -4.51
CA ALA A 23 7.19 16.47 -5.46
C ALA A 23 7.66 16.86 -6.86
N ALA A 24 8.43 17.94 -6.98
CA ALA A 24 9.01 18.37 -8.28
C ALA A 24 9.86 17.25 -8.90
N ALA A 25 10.76 16.64 -8.13
CA ALA A 25 11.60 15.55 -8.60
C ALA A 25 10.78 14.30 -9.01
N MET A 26 9.75 13.96 -8.25
CA MET A 26 8.84 12.85 -8.59
C MET A 26 8.09 13.14 -9.90
N LYS A 27 7.56 14.34 -10.05
CA LYS A 27 6.86 14.76 -11.27
C LYS A 27 7.80 14.70 -12.47
N ASP A 28 8.98 15.29 -12.38
CA ASP A 28 9.94 15.31 -13.48
C ASP A 28 10.32 13.88 -13.91
N TRP A 29 10.65 13.02 -12.95
CA TRP A 29 10.91 11.63 -13.21
C TRP A 29 9.71 10.90 -13.84
N ALA A 30 8.49 11.10 -13.31
CA ALA A 30 7.29 10.46 -13.84
C ALA A 30 6.99 10.91 -15.28
N VAL A 31 7.17 12.21 -15.58
CA VAL A 31 6.99 12.76 -16.93
C VAL A 31 8.04 12.20 -17.89
N GLU A 32 9.29 12.08 -17.48
CA GLU A 32 10.36 11.41 -18.27
C GLU A 32 10.01 9.96 -18.58
N MET A 33 9.30 9.28 -17.67
CA MET A 33 8.79 7.92 -17.85
C MET A 33 7.47 7.84 -18.64
N GLY A 34 6.98 8.99 -19.17
CA GLY A 34 5.76 9.06 -19.97
C GLY A 34 4.46 9.16 -19.18
N CYS A 35 4.52 9.44 -17.88
CA CYS A 35 3.31 9.63 -17.08
C CYS A 35 2.65 10.97 -17.35
N THR A 36 1.32 10.97 -17.36
CA THR A 36 0.49 12.17 -17.44
C THR A 36 -0.34 12.38 -16.17
N HIS A 37 -0.45 11.35 -15.35
CA HIS A 37 -1.28 11.30 -14.15
C HIS A 37 -0.49 10.77 -12.95
N TYR A 38 -1.03 11.03 -11.77
CA TYR A 38 -0.57 10.43 -10.51
C TYR A 38 -1.77 9.94 -9.69
N THR A 39 -1.51 9.06 -8.75
CA THR A 39 -2.52 8.58 -7.80
C THR A 39 -1.90 8.38 -6.41
N HIS A 40 -2.66 8.77 -5.39
CA HIS A 40 -2.37 8.40 -4.01
C HIS A 40 -2.88 6.97 -3.79
N TRP A 41 -1.95 6.04 -3.82
CA TRP A 41 -2.25 4.62 -3.75
C TRP A 41 -2.16 4.08 -2.33
N PHE A 42 -3.20 3.40 -1.90
CA PHE A 42 -3.24 2.70 -0.62
C PHE A 42 -4.09 1.43 -0.76
N GLN A 43 -3.93 0.51 0.19
CA GLN A 43 -4.76 -0.68 0.29
C GLN A 43 -5.74 -0.53 1.44
N PRO A 44 -7.04 -0.32 1.17
CA PRO A 44 -8.05 -0.20 2.20
C PRO A 44 -8.26 -1.52 2.93
N MET A 45 -8.85 -1.46 4.12
CA MET A 45 -9.14 -2.64 4.94
C MET A 45 -10.10 -3.64 4.27
N THR A 46 -10.85 -3.19 3.28
CA THR A 46 -11.76 -4.03 2.47
C THR A 46 -11.04 -5.02 1.55
N GLY A 47 -9.73 -4.90 1.38
CA GLY A 47 -8.92 -5.82 0.59
C GLY A 47 -8.82 -5.49 -0.90
N ILE A 48 -9.62 -4.57 -1.42
CA ILE A 48 -9.58 -4.11 -2.81
C ILE A 48 -8.84 -2.78 -2.86
N THR A 49 -7.83 -2.69 -3.73
CA THR A 49 -7.08 -1.46 -3.92
C THR A 49 -7.99 -0.35 -4.42
N ALA A 50 -7.93 0.82 -3.79
CA ALA A 50 -8.59 2.02 -4.23
C ALA A 50 -7.55 3.01 -4.75
N GLU A 51 -7.88 3.66 -5.85
CA GLU A 51 -7.03 4.64 -6.50
C GLU A 51 -7.89 5.69 -7.20
N LYS A 52 -7.42 6.92 -7.16
CA LYS A 52 -8.02 8.05 -7.87
C LYS A 52 -6.89 8.73 -8.64
N HIS A 53 -7.00 8.71 -9.96
CA HIS A 53 -6.01 9.33 -10.82
C HIS A 53 -6.28 10.82 -10.97
N ASP A 54 -5.28 11.62 -10.65
CA ASP A 54 -5.25 13.05 -10.86
C ASP A 54 -4.22 13.39 -11.95
N SER A 55 -4.49 14.43 -12.74
CA SER A 55 -3.56 14.87 -13.79
C SER A 55 -2.50 15.80 -13.22
N PHE A 56 -1.27 15.73 -13.78
CA PHE A 56 -0.25 16.75 -13.54
C PHE A 56 -0.58 18.09 -14.20
N ILE A 57 -1.59 18.12 -15.05
CA ILE A 57 -1.96 19.31 -15.81
C ILE A 57 -2.74 20.28 -14.92
N ALA A 58 -2.23 21.51 -14.80
CA ALA A 58 -2.89 22.59 -14.11
C ALA A 58 -2.99 23.82 -15.01
N PRO A 59 -4.12 24.56 -15.03
CA PRO A 59 -4.22 25.82 -15.71
C PRO A 59 -3.41 26.88 -14.98
N ASN A 60 -2.63 27.67 -15.70
CA ASN A 60 -2.06 28.89 -15.15
C ASN A 60 -3.04 30.07 -15.31
N GLY A 61 -2.83 31.17 -14.58
CA GLY A 61 -3.70 32.34 -14.63
C GLY A 61 -3.73 33.09 -15.97
N GLU A 62 -2.95 32.66 -16.96
CA GLU A 62 -2.79 33.30 -18.29
C GLU A 62 -3.46 32.49 -19.41
N GLY A 63 -4.29 31.51 -19.07
CA GLY A 63 -5.01 30.67 -20.03
C GLY A 63 -4.13 29.59 -20.69
N GLN A 64 -2.98 29.31 -20.13
CA GLN A 64 -2.09 28.23 -20.54
C GLN A 64 -2.22 27.04 -19.58
N VAL A 65 -1.64 25.92 -19.96
CA VAL A 65 -1.60 24.70 -19.15
C VAL A 65 -0.13 24.38 -18.82
N ILE A 66 0.12 24.11 -17.56
CA ILE A 66 1.42 23.73 -17.06
C ILE A 66 1.37 22.34 -16.41
N MET A 67 2.52 21.68 -16.32
CA MET A 67 2.68 20.46 -15.55
C MET A 67 3.12 20.83 -14.14
N GLU A 68 2.25 20.61 -13.16
CA GLU A 68 2.49 20.96 -11.75
C GLU A 68 2.23 19.77 -10.83
N PHE A 69 3.00 19.69 -9.78
CA PHE A 69 2.78 18.78 -8.65
C PHE A 69 3.49 19.35 -7.44
N SER A 70 2.73 19.81 -6.46
CA SER A 70 3.25 20.47 -5.27
C SER A 70 3.50 19.51 -4.11
N GLY A 71 4.29 19.93 -3.15
CA GLY A 71 4.49 19.17 -1.92
C GLY A 71 3.20 19.01 -1.11
N LYS A 72 2.26 19.95 -1.22
CA LYS A 72 0.93 19.84 -0.61
C LYS A 72 0.14 18.68 -1.22
N GLU A 73 0.15 18.57 -2.54
CA GLU A 73 -0.49 17.46 -3.27
C GLU A 73 0.20 16.14 -3.01
N LEU A 74 1.53 16.13 -2.90
CA LEU A 74 2.28 14.93 -2.52
C LEU A 74 1.90 14.43 -1.13
N VAL A 75 1.90 15.32 -0.15
CA VAL A 75 1.76 14.94 1.27
C VAL A 75 0.34 14.57 1.62
N LYS A 76 -0.67 15.22 1.06
CA LYS A 76 -2.06 15.07 1.47
C LYS A 76 -3.00 14.96 0.28
N GLY A 77 -3.81 13.92 0.29
CA GLY A 77 -4.97 13.75 -0.57
C GLY A 77 -6.27 13.63 0.22
N GLU A 78 -7.38 13.95 -0.41
CA GLU A 78 -8.72 13.84 0.16
C GLU A 78 -9.61 13.02 -0.80
N PRO A 79 -9.37 11.70 -0.94
CA PRO A 79 -10.17 10.87 -1.82
C PRO A 79 -11.60 10.76 -1.29
N ASP A 80 -12.57 10.81 -2.20
CA ASP A 80 -13.96 10.54 -1.86
C ASP A 80 -14.14 9.04 -1.63
N ALA A 81 -14.57 8.65 -0.42
CA ALA A 81 -14.86 7.26 -0.09
C ALA A 81 -15.99 6.64 -0.92
N SER A 82 -16.76 7.43 -1.68
CA SER A 82 -17.75 6.90 -2.63
C SER A 82 -17.13 6.11 -3.78
N SER A 83 -15.88 6.37 -4.10
CA SER A 83 -15.12 5.61 -5.10
C SER A 83 -14.61 4.26 -4.59
N PHE A 84 -14.75 3.97 -3.30
CA PHE A 84 -14.31 2.70 -2.73
C PHE A 84 -15.33 1.60 -2.98
N PRO A 85 -14.88 0.37 -3.27
CA PRO A 85 -15.77 -0.77 -3.53
C PRO A 85 -16.72 -1.09 -2.36
N SER A 86 -16.33 -0.74 -1.14
CA SER A 86 -17.15 -0.92 0.05
C SER A 86 -18.34 0.03 0.15
N GLY A 87 -18.46 1.03 -0.72
CA GLY A 87 -19.53 2.06 -0.88
C GLY A 87 -20.71 2.10 0.07
N GLY A 88 -20.54 1.56 1.28
CA GLY A 88 -21.57 1.24 2.24
C GLY A 88 -22.28 2.45 2.83
N ILE A 89 -23.11 2.19 3.81
CA ILE A 89 -23.84 3.21 4.58
C ILE A 89 -22.83 4.12 5.25
N ARG A 90 -22.93 5.41 4.97
CA ARG A 90 -22.02 6.42 5.52
C ARG A 90 -22.73 7.74 5.78
N ALA A 91 -22.31 8.42 6.83
CA ALA A 91 -22.62 9.83 6.97
C ALA A 91 -21.75 10.64 5.98
N THR A 92 -22.28 11.73 5.45
CA THR A 92 -21.65 12.49 4.36
C THR A 92 -20.23 13.01 4.71
N PHE A 93 -19.99 13.37 5.96
CA PHE A 93 -18.68 13.83 6.42
C PHE A 93 -17.69 12.67 6.71
N GLU A 94 -18.19 11.48 6.99
CA GLU A 94 -17.40 10.27 7.16
C GLU A 94 -17.03 9.61 5.84
N ALA A 95 -17.69 10.03 4.75
CA ALA A 95 -17.43 9.54 3.41
C ALA A 95 -16.06 9.96 2.88
N ARG A 96 -15.44 10.99 3.48
CA ARG A 96 -14.12 11.46 3.10
C ARG A 96 -13.07 10.84 3.99
N GLY A 97 -12.01 10.35 3.35
CA GLY A 97 -10.79 9.96 4.01
C GLY A 97 -9.65 10.88 3.63
N TYR A 98 -8.55 10.73 4.35
CA TYR A 98 -7.33 11.49 4.13
C TYR A 98 -6.21 10.53 3.85
N THR A 99 -5.49 10.77 2.76
CA THR A 99 -4.23 10.11 2.49
C THR A 99 -3.08 10.99 2.95
N THR A 100 -2.04 10.35 3.43
CA THR A 100 -0.76 11.01 3.70
C THR A 100 0.36 10.20 3.08
N TRP A 101 1.29 10.89 2.41
CA TRP A 101 2.43 10.25 1.78
C TRP A 101 3.25 9.45 2.80
N ASP A 102 3.60 8.23 2.44
CA ASP A 102 4.52 7.39 3.18
C ASP A 102 5.90 7.41 2.49
N PRO A 103 6.86 8.18 3.01
CA PRO A 103 8.20 8.28 2.43
C PRO A 103 9.05 7.01 2.64
N THR A 104 8.58 6.05 3.42
CA THR A 104 9.27 4.76 3.65
C THR A 104 9.03 3.74 2.54
N SER A 105 8.04 3.99 1.69
CA SER A 105 7.70 3.16 0.54
C SER A 105 8.06 3.85 -0.77
N TYR A 106 8.53 3.08 -1.74
CA TYR A 106 8.92 3.61 -3.04
C TYR A 106 7.69 3.94 -3.89
N ALA A 107 7.68 5.13 -4.49
CA ALA A 107 6.78 5.44 -5.58
C ALA A 107 7.18 4.64 -6.83
N PHE A 108 6.20 4.29 -7.66
CA PHE A 108 6.43 3.52 -8.87
C PHE A 108 5.55 4.01 -10.02
N VAL A 109 5.92 3.65 -11.23
CA VAL A 109 5.18 4.00 -12.46
C VAL A 109 4.53 2.75 -13.02
N LYS A 110 3.26 2.86 -13.39
CA LYS A 110 2.50 1.82 -14.06
C LYS A 110 1.43 2.46 -14.96
N ASP A 111 1.30 1.96 -16.18
CA ASP A 111 0.26 2.36 -17.14
C ASP A 111 0.13 3.89 -17.31
N GLY A 112 1.27 4.60 -17.45
CA GLY A 112 1.30 6.05 -17.63
C GLY A 112 0.92 6.88 -16.39
N THR A 113 0.87 6.28 -15.23
CA THR A 113 0.50 6.90 -13.96
C THR A 113 1.61 6.73 -12.92
N LEU A 114 1.89 7.78 -12.16
CA LEU A 114 2.74 7.72 -10.98
C LEU A 114 1.92 7.27 -9.77
N TYR A 115 2.31 6.18 -9.16
CA TYR A 115 1.72 5.65 -7.93
C TYR A 115 2.52 6.12 -6.72
N ILE A 116 1.85 6.84 -5.84
CA ILE A 116 2.44 7.41 -4.61
C ILE A 116 1.89 6.61 -3.41
N PRO A 117 2.72 5.80 -2.75
CA PRO A 117 2.29 5.05 -1.58
C PRO A 117 1.87 5.97 -0.44
N THR A 118 0.69 5.75 0.10
CA THR A 118 0.12 6.56 1.18
C THR A 118 -0.45 5.70 2.29
N ALA A 119 -0.56 6.28 3.48
CA ALA A 119 -1.45 5.85 4.53
C ALA A 119 -2.84 6.49 4.32
N PHE A 120 -3.88 5.87 4.85
CA PHE A 120 -5.26 6.34 4.73
C PHE A 120 -5.99 6.31 6.06
N CYS A 121 -6.66 7.39 6.40
CA CYS A 121 -7.43 7.53 7.64
C CYS A 121 -8.75 8.28 7.43
N SER A 122 -9.68 8.11 8.36
CA SER A 122 -10.93 8.87 8.40
C SER A 122 -10.71 10.32 8.84
N TYR A 123 -11.77 11.13 8.75
CA TYR A 123 -11.79 12.49 9.29
C TYR A 123 -11.44 12.53 10.79
N THR A 124 -11.87 11.55 11.55
CA THR A 124 -11.61 11.42 12.99
C THR A 124 -10.25 10.82 13.32
N GLY A 125 -9.45 10.45 12.29
CA GLY A 125 -8.10 9.88 12.45
C GLY A 125 -8.07 8.37 12.64
N GLU A 126 -9.18 7.68 12.43
CA GLU A 126 -9.23 6.23 12.44
C GLU A 126 -8.49 5.67 11.21
N VAL A 127 -7.72 4.62 11.43
CA VAL A 127 -6.97 3.95 10.37
C VAL A 127 -7.91 3.13 9.50
N LEU A 128 -7.89 3.39 8.20
CA LEU A 128 -8.74 2.72 7.20
C LEU A 128 -7.95 1.91 6.16
N ASP A 129 -6.65 1.78 6.34
CA ASP A 129 -5.75 1.02 5.48
C ASP A 129 -5.11 -0.18 6.22
N LYS A 130 -4.46 -1.04 5.46
CA LYS A 130 -3.71 -2.19 6.01
C LYS A 130 -2.27 -1.84 6.41
N LYS A 131 -1.71 -0.80 5.84
CA LYS A 131 -0.31 -0.42 6.00
C LYS A 131 -0.03 0.25 7.35
N THR A 132 -0.89 1.15 7.79
CA THR A 132 -0.69 1.90 9.03
C THR A 132 -0.58 1.00 10.27
N PRO A 133 -1.42 -0.04 10.46
CA PRO A 133 -1.23 -1.00 11.53
C PRO A 133 0.12 -1.71 11.47
N LEU A 134 0.57 -2.08 10.28
CA LEU A 134 1.88 -2.70 10.08
C LEU A 134 3.01 -1.74 10.50
N LEU A 135 3.01 -0.53 10.01
CA LEU A 135 4.05 0.47 10.35
C LEU A 135 4.07 0.77 11.85
N ARG A 136 2.91 0.87 12.48
CA ARG A 136 2.80 1.05 13.94
C ARG A 136 3.34 -0.15 14.71
N SER A 137 3.08 -1.38 14.26
CA SER A 137 3.60 -2.59 14.88
C SER A 137 5.13 -2.67 14.77
N MET A 138 5.69 -2.30 13.62
CA MET A 138 7.14 -2.23 13.41
C MET A 138 7.81 -1.23 14.36
N GLU A 139 7.21 -0.05 14.56
CA GLU A 139 7.75 0.94 15.48
C GLU A 139 7.64 0.49 16.95
N ARG A 140 6.58 -0.22 17.29
CA ARG A 140 6.42 -0.80 18.62
C ARG A 140 7.47 -1.86 18.91
N ILE A 141 7.71 -2.76 17.96
CA ILE A 141 8.77 -3.77 18.05
C ILE A 141 10.14 -3.10 18.16
N ASN A 142 10.43 -2.09 17.34
CA ASN A 142 11.65 -1.31 17.43
C ASN A 142 11.91 -0.82 18.87
N THR A 143 10.91 -0.17 19.46
CA THR A 143 10.99 0.39 20.81
C THR A 143 11.33 -0.67 21.87
N GLU A 144 10.65 -1.81 21.84
CA GLU A 144 10.87 -2.87 22.83
C GLU A 144 12.18 -3.64 22.58
N ALA A 145 12.53 -3.89 21.33
CA ALA A 145 13.78 -4.58 20.97
C ALA A 145 15.01 -3.75 21.35
N VAL A 146 14.99 -2.44 21.16
CA VAL A 146 16.10 -1.56 21.59
C VAL A 146 16.28 -1.64 23.12
N LYS A 147 15.21 -1.63 23.91
CA LYS A 147 15.28 -1.79 25.37
C LYS A 147 15.95 -3.11 25.76
N ILE A 148 15.53 -4.20 25.13
CA ILE A 148 16.12 -5.54 25.39
C ILE A 148 17.61 -5.54 25.04
N LEU A 149 18.00 -4.97 23.90
CA LEU A 149 19.40 -4.92 23.48
C LEU A 149 20.25 -4.09 24.45
N HIS A 150 19.73 -2.97 24.96
CA HIS A 150 20.41 -2.20 25.99
C HIS A 150 20.61 -3.00 27.29
N LEU A 151 19.59 -3.74 27.74
CA LEU A 151 19.71 -4.63 28.89
C LEU A 151 20.73 -5.74 28.67
N LEU A 152 20.97 -6.15 27.44
CA LEU A 152 22.03 -7.10 27.06
C LEU A 152 23.37 -6.45 26.78
N GLY A 153 23.56 -5.18 27.17
CA GLY A 153 24.83 -4.44 27.06
C GLY A 153 25.13 -3.90 25.65
N LYS A 154 24.15 -3.84 24.77
CA LYS A 154 24.29 -3.27 23.40
C LYS A 154 23.81 -1.81 23.35
N GLU A 155 24.39 -0.96 24.17
CA GLU A 155 23.96 0.43 24.37
C GLU A 155 24.06 1.33 23.12
N ASN A 156 24.88 0.98 22.15
CA ASN A 156 25.05 1.72 20.90
C ASN A 156 23.95 1.47 19.86
N VAL A 157 23.03 0.57 20.13
CA VAL A 157 21.91 0.29 19.22
C VAL A 157 20.82 1.33 19.44
N THR A 158 20.50 2.09 18.40
CA THR A 158 19.49 3.15 18.44
C THR A 158 18.20 2.78 17.71
N ARG A 159 18.25 1.77 16.84
CA ARG A 159 17.10 1.31 16.06
C ARG A 159 17.21 -0.17 15.70
N VAL A 160 16.05 -0.83 15.74
CA VAL A 160 15.85 -2.19 15.23
C VAL A 160 14.79 -2.13 14.12
N THR A 161 15.10 -2.67 12.96
CA THR A 161 14.20 -2.70 11.83
C THR A 161 13.78 -4.13 11.53
N THR A 162 12.49 -4.36 11.44
CA THR A 162 11.94 -5.63 10.97
C THR A 162 11.98 -5.69 9.44
N THR A 163 12.18 -6.88 8.92
CA THR A 163 12.07 -7.16 7.49
C THR A 163 10.91 -8.11 7.23
N VAL A 164 10.37 -8.08 6.02
CA VAL A 164 9.29 -8.97 5.58
C VAL A 164 9.67 -9.59 4.24
N GLY A 165 9.38 -10.88 4.10
CA GLY A 165 9.44 -11.59 2.83
C GLY A 165 8.02 -12.00 2.44
N PRO A 166 7.38 -11.35 1.47
CA PRO A 166 6.05 -11.74 1.04
C PRO A 166 6.09 -13.07 0.31
N GLU A 167 5.10 -13.92 0.59
CA GLU A 167 4.88 -15.19 -0.08
C GLU A 167 3.48 -15.22 -0.68
N GLN A 168 3.34 -15.96 -1.78
CA GLN A 168 2.05 -16.25 -2.38
C GLN A 168 1.81 -17.76 -2.33
N GLU A 169 0.61 -18.12 -1.89
CA GLU A 169 0.18 -19.51 -1.86
C GLU A 169 -0.97 -19.72 -2.85
N TYR A 170 -0.87 -20.76 -3.66
CA TYR A 170 -1.86 -21.09 -4.67
C TYR A 170 -2.33 -22.53 -4.54
N PHE A 171 -3.60 -22.73 -4.81
CA PHE A 171 -4.14 -24.02 -5.14
C PHE A 171 -4.47 -24.07 -6.62
N LEU A 172 -3.89 -25.05 -7.31
CA LEU A 172 -4.28 -25.32 -8.69
C LEU A 172 -5.54 -26.18 -8.66
N ILE A 173 -6.57 -25.69 -9.33
CA ILE A 173 -7.83 -26.40 -9.53
C ILE A 173 -8.03 -26.67 -11.01
N ASP A 174 -8.74 -27.73 -11.31
CA ASP A 174 -9.12 -28.04 -12.68
C ASP A 174 -10.11 -27.01 -13.20
N LYS A 175 -9.86 -26.43 -14.38
CA LYS A 175 -10.68 -25.36 -14.94
C LYS A 175 -12.11 -25.85 -15.23
N ASP A 176 -12.26 -27.06 -15.78
CA ASP A 176 -13.58 -27.60 -16.10
C ASP A 176 -14.41 -27.82 -14.82
N ALA A 177 -13.75 -28.18 -13.72
CA ALA A 177 -14.40 -28.28 -12.41
C ALA A 177 -14.75 -26.89 -11.83
N TYR A 178 -13.88 -25.91 -12.01
CA TYR A 178 -14.13 -24.53 -11.61
C TYR A 178 -15.32 -23.92 -12.36
N ASP A 179 -15.39 -24.11 -13.67
CA ASP A 179 -16.45 -23.55 -14.52
C ASP A 179 -17.85 -24.12 -14.19
N GLN A 180 -17.93 -25.22 -13.43
CA GLN A 180 -19.19 -25.79 -12.92
C GLN A 180 -19.56 -25.29 -11.51
N ARG A 181 -18.76 -24.42 -10.92
CA ARG A 181 -18.92 -23.95 -9.53
C ARG A 181 -19.24 -22.45 -9.50
N GLU A 182 -20.54 -22.14 -9.51
CA GLU A 182 -21.02 -20.75 -9.47
C GLU A 182 -20.53 -19.99 -8.23
N ASP A 183 -20.42 -20.67 -7.08
CA ASP A 183 -19.91 -20.08 -5.86
C ASP A 183 -18.44 -19.62 -6.02
N LEU A 184 -17.59 -20.40 -6.68
CA LEU A 184 -16.20 -20.00 -6.97
C LEU A 184 -16.13 -18.87 -8.00
N ILE A 185 -16.95 -18.92 -9.04
CA ILE A 185 -16.96 -17.91 -10.11
C ILE A 185 -17.41 -16.55 -9.57
N TYR A 186 -18.52 -16.50 -8.84
CA TYR A 186 -19.12 -15.25 -8.39
C TYR A 186 -18.54 -14.71 -7.08
N THR A 187 -18.03 -15.54 -6.20
CA THR A 187 -17.57 -15.11 -4.87
C THR A 187 -16.09 -15.33 -4.60
N GLY A 188 -15.38 -16.07 -5.46
CA GLY A 188 -13.97 -16.43 -5.27
C GLY A 188 -13.72 -17.40 -4.10
N ARG A 189 -14.77 -18.01 -3.54
CA ARG A 189 -14.66 -18.94 -2.41
C ARG A 189 -15.75 -20.01 -2.44
N THR A 190 -15.52 -21.11 -1.77
CA THR A 190 -16.55 -22.12 -1.52
C THR A 190 -17.59 -21.58 -0.54
N LEU A 191 -18.86 -21.55 -0.94
CA LEU A 191 -19.99 -21.23 -0.07
C LEU A 191 -20.53 -22.44 0.65
N PHE A 192 -20.62 -23.58 -0.06
CA PHE A 192 -21.12 -24.85 0.45
C PHE A 192 -20.12 -25.97 0.14
N GLY A 193 -20.01 -26.91 1.05
CA GLY A 193 -19.13 -28.07 0.91
C GLY A 193 -17.87 -28.00 1.76
N ALA A 194 -16.84 -28.70 1.36
CA ALA A 194 -15.57 -28.73 2.07
C ALA A 194 -14.89 -27.37 2.11
N LYS A 195 -14.29 -27.02 3.24
CA LYS A 195 -13.43 -25.86 3.35
C LYS A 195 -12.22 -26.01 2.42
N ALA A 196 -11.55 -24.89 2.14
CA ALA A 196 -10.26 -24.93 1.47
C ALA A 196 -9.31 -25.89 2.20
N PRO A 197 -8.43 -26.60 1.47
CA PRO A 197 -7.51 -27.56 2.08
C PRO A 197 -6.59 -26.92 3.12
N LYS A 198 -6.32 -25.62 2.98
CA LYS A 198 -5.52 -24.82 3.89
C LYS A 198 -6.32 -23.66 4.44
N GLY A 199 -6.27 -23.46 5.76
CA GLY A 199 -6.80 -22.27 6.43
C GLY A 199 -5.68 -21.49 7.11
N GLN A 200 -5.97 -20.91 8.27
CA GLN A 200 -5.00 -20.21 9.12
C GLN A 200 -4.39 -21.15 10.17
N GLU A 201 -4.10 -22.38 9.78
CA GLU A 201 -3.48 -23.38 10.64
C GLU A 201 -2.02 -23.05 10.91
N LEU A 202 -1.56 -23.38 12.10
CA LEU A 202 -0.16 -23.26 12.51
C LEU A 202 0.69 -24.45 12.07
N ASP A 203 0.05 -25.56 11.76
CA ASP A 203 0.75 -26.78 11.37
C ASP A 203 1.21 -26.73 9.93
N ASP A 204 2.41 -27.22 9.69
CA ASP A 204 2.95 -27.41 8.35
C ASP A 204 2.18 -28.55 7.64
N HIS A 205 1.81 -28.32 6.41
CA HIS A 205 1.07 -29.29 5.60
C HIS A 205 1.66 -29.48 4.21
N TYR A 206 2.89 -29.09 4.01
CA TYR A 206 3.66 -29.39 2.80
C TYR A 206 4.33 -30.76 2.89
N PHE A 207 3.49 -31.81 2.95
CA PHE A 207 3.97 -33.18 3.02
C PHE A 207 4.01 -33.83 1.63
N GLY A 208 5.15 -34.39 1.29
CA GLY A 208 5.35 -35.17 0.07
C GLY A 208 5.88 -34.39 -1.12
N ALA A 209 5.96 -35.06 -2.27
CA ALA A 209 6.52 -34.47 -3.48
C ALA A 209 5.53 -33.52 -4.16
N ILE A 210 6.03 -32.43 -4.66
CA ILE A 210 5.27 -31.53 -5.55
C ILE A 210 5.00 -32.24 -6.87
N LYS A 211 3.74 -32.37 -7.24
CA LYS A 211 3.35 -33.01 -8.51
C LYS A 211 3.86 -32.17 -9.68
N THR A 212 4.27 -32.83 -10.75
CA THR A 212 4.80 -32.16 -11.96
C THR A 212 3.86 -31.08 -12.50
N ARG A 213 2.54 -31.31 -12.52
CA ARG A 213 1.54 -30.30 -12.93
C ARG A 213 1.64 -29.00 -12.11
N VAL A 214 1.93 -29.10 -10.82
CA VAL A 214 2.08 -27.94 -9.94
C VAL A 214 3.41 -27.26 -10.18
N ALA A 215 4.50 -28.02 -10.28
CA ALA A 215 5.83 -27.49 -10.52
C ALA A 215 5.90 -26.67 -11.83
N VAL A 216 5.27 -27.14 -12.90
CA VAL A 216 5.23 -26.44 -14.19
C VAL A 216 4.57 -25.06 -14.08
N SER A 217 3.58 -24.87 -13.22
CA SER A 217 2.91 -23.57 -13.05
C SER A 217 3.83 -22.48 -12.47
N TYR A 218 4.89 -22.86 -11.76
CA TYR A 218 5.88 -21.91 -11.25
C TYR A 218 6.93 -21.48 -12.28
N THR A 219 7.12 -22.23 -13.32
CA THR A 219 8.21 -22.03 -14.29
C THR A 219 7.73 -21.38 -15.57
N HIS A 220 6.45 -21.27 -15.77
CA HIS A 220 5.81 -20.76 -16.98
C HIS A 220 4.66 -19.81 -16.66
#